data_6d4613a39590a81d6e8efaafd5776cb1
#
_entry.id   6d4613a39590a81d6e8efaafd5776cb1
#
_cell.length_a   1.000
_cell.length_b   1.000
_cell.length_c   1.000
_cell.angle_alpha   90.00
_cell.angle_beta   90.00
_cell.angle_gamma   90.00
#
_symmetry.space_group_name_H-M   'P 1'
#
loop_
_entity.id
_entity.type
_entity.pdbx_description
1 polymer ?
#
loop_
_entity_poly.entity_id
_entity_poly.type
_entity_poly.pdbx_seq_one_letter_code
_entity_poly.pdbx_strand_id
1 'polypeptide(L)'
;MIEMKKKNILNLFLTFVFGLLSYSVSAQEFPPKKMITMVVGFAAGGAADTSARIIAKKLGENIGANVVVDNRGGAGGNIAHQYVANGPTDGSTILFGSVGPLTIAPHMMKLPYDPFKDLSPITMAVNFPNVLVVNSGTGIKTFAEYVAYAKKNPKKLEYASTGPGSASHLAGELLDEMAGIETVHIPYKGGAPAMQDLLGERVAAYFSTYSTAQAYIENGKLNALAVTGPQRLKALPRVPTIAESGYPGFNATNWYAFVASSKVPDAILERWNVEIVKVLKSSDVLKQLNDHGLTPMPGSRDELAKYMTKESATWGRLIREKKITSE
;
A
#
# COMPACT_ATOMS: atom_id res chain seq x y z
N MET A 1 54.61 16.85 51.42
CA MET A 1 53.62 15.77 51.35
C MET A 1 52.18 16.30 51.14
N ILE A 2 51.80 17.48 51.61
CA ILE A 2 50.48 18.08 51.48
C ILE A 2 50.25 18.68 50.06
N GLU A 3 51.27 19.27 49.43
CA GLU A 3 51.15 19.86 48.08
C GLU A 3 50.99 18.80 46.94
N MET A 4 51.61 17.63 47.09
CA MET A 4 51.46 16.56 46.10
C MET A 4 50.04 15.96 46.11
N LYS A 5 49.37 15.91 47.27
CA LYS A 5 47.99 15.42 47.38
C LYS A 5 47.01 16.40 46.73
N LYS A 6 47.24 17.73 46.79
CA LYS A 6 46.37 18.73 46.13
C LYS A 6 46.45 18.69 44.61
N LYS A 7 47.65 18.47 44.03
CA LYS A 7 47.85 18.33 42.58
C LYS A 7 47.14 17.07 42.03
N ASN A 8 47.20 15.97 42.76
CA ASN A 8 46.54 14.72 42.30
C ASN A 8 45.01 14.83 42.38
N ILE A 9 44.44 15.51 43.35
CA ILE A 9 42.99 15.74 43.47
C ILE A 9 42.50 16.69 42.36
N LEU A 10 43.26 17.74 42.03
CA LEU A 10 42.93 18.68 40.96
C LEU A 10 42.98 18.00 39.58
N ASN A 11 43.96 17.13 39.32
CA ASN A 11 44.04 16.35 38.07
C ASN A 11 42.92 15.28 37.98
N LEU A 12 42.54 14.69 39.09
CA LEU A 12 41.42 13.72 39.11
C LEU A 12 40.07 14.41 38.84
N PHE A 13 39.88 15.65 39.34
CA PHE A 13 38.69 16.46 39.07
C PHE A 13 38.64 16.95 37.62
N LEU A 14 39.76 17.35 37.02
CA LEU A 14 39.85 17.77 35.62
C LEU A 14 39.57 16.59 34.68
N THR A 15 40.05 15.39 34.98
CA THR A 15 39.76 14.17 34.16
C THR A 15 38.30 13.74 34.25
N PHE A 16 37.64 13.93 35.41
CA PHE A 16 36.24 13.62 35.59
C PHE A 16 35.30 14.62 34.90
N VAL A 17 35.67 15.93 34.86
CA VAL A 17 34.91 16.97 34.13
C VAL A 17 35.05 16.81 32.62
N PHE A 18 36.20 16.36 32.12
CA PHE A 18 36.43 16.13 30.69
C PHE A 18 35.72 14.87 30.18
N GLY A 19 35.45 13.86 31.05
CA GLY A 19 34.72 12.66 30.72
C GLY A 19 33.21 12.85 30.59
N LEU A 20 32.63 13.93 31.14
CA LEU A 20 31.20 14.25 31.10
C LEU A 20 30.77 15.07 29.86
N LEU A 21 31.74 15.57 29.08
CA LEU A 21 31.49 16.45 27.92
C LEU A 21 31.35 15.68 26.58
N SER A 22 31.39 14.37 26.54
CA SER A 22 31.51 13.60 25.29
C SER A 22 30.27 12.83 24.88
N TYR A 23 29.13 12.97 25.51
CA TYR A 23 27.84 12.43 25.01
C TYR A 23 26.92 13.56 24.57
N SER A 24 27.37 14.35 23.60
CA SER A 24 26.41 15.03 22.73
C SER A 24 25.78 13.93 21.86
N VAL A 25 24.71 13.30 22.35
CA VAL A 25 23.77 12.61 21.45
C VAL A 25 23.26 13.70 20.52
N SER A 26 23.87 13.80 19.35
CA SER A 26 23.35 14.64 18.29
C SER A 26 21.93 14.15 18.03
N ALA A 27 20.94 14.84 18.57
CA ALA A 27 19.56 14.61 18.25
C ALA A 27 19.44 14.76 16.73
N GLN A 28 19.25 13.64 16.03
CA GLN A 28 19.16 13.64 14.58
C GLN A 28 18.02 14.57 14.18
N GLU A 29 18.33 15.60 13.39
CA GLU A 29 17.39 16.65 13.00
C GLU A 29 16.22 16.02 12.24
N PHE A 30 14.98 16.39 12.60
CA PHE A 30 13.77 15.95 11.92
C PHE A 30 12.93 17.17 11.53
N PRO A 31 12.45 17.27 10.28
CA PRO A 31 12.66 16.31 9.18
C PRO A 31 14.13 16.31 8.70
N PRO A 32 14.64 15.17 8.18
CA PRO A 32 16.06 15.04 7.82
C PRO A 32 16.49 15.97 6.69
N LYS A 33 15.55 16.49 5.91
CA LYS A 33 15.75 17.50 4.86
C LYS A 33 14.51 18.36 4.69
N LYS A 34 14.67 19.55 4.09
CA LYS A 34 13.55 20.43 3.70
C LYS A 34 12.69 19.85 2.57
N MET A 35 13.21 18.92 1.79
CA MET A 35 12.49 18.18 0.75
C MET A 35 12.46 16.69 1.10
N ILE A 36 11.27 16.16 1.21
CA ILE A 36 10.97 14.73 1.46
C ILE A 36 10.36 14.12 0.21
N THR A 37 10.83 12.94 -0.17
CA THR A 37 10.28 12.20 -1.29
C THR A 37 9.35 11.10 -0.75
N MET A 38 8.07 11.17 -1.11
CA MET A 38 7.09 10.10 -0.87
C MET A 38 6.93 9.30 -2.16
N VAL A 39 7.55 8.12 -2.21
CA VAL A 39 7.52 7.24 -3.39
C VAL A 39 6.21 6.47 -3.43
N VAL A 40 5.60 6.36 -4.63
CA VAL A 40 4.34 5.63 -4.88
C VAL A 40 4.57 4.64 -6.02
N GLY A 41 4.23 3.37 -5.81
CA GLY A 41 4.51 2.27 -6.76
C GLY A 41 3.54 2.18 -7.95
N PHE A 42 2.73 3.20 -8.22
CA PHE A 42 1.72 3.21 -9.26
C PHE A 42 1.70 4.53 -10.02
N ALA A 43 1.15 4.50 -11.26
CA ALA A 43 0.97 5.70 -12.07
C ALA A 43 0.11 6.75 -11.36
N ALA A 44 0.37 8.02 -11.67
CA ALA A 44 -0.40 9.15 -11.17
C ALA A 44 -1.89 9.06 -11.57
N GLY A 45 -2.78 9.66 -10.77
CA GLY A 45 -4.23 9.71 -10.99
C GLY A 45 -5.00 8.47 -10.49
N GLY A 46 -4.31 7.43 -9.99
CA GLY A 46 -4.96 6.30 -9.32
C GLY A 46 -5.14 6.53 -7.80
N ALA A 47 -5.80 5.58 -7.12
CA ALA A 47 -6.09 5.70 -5.68
C ALA A 47 -4.84 5.88 -4.80
N ALA A 48 -3.75 5.19 -5.12
CA ALA A 48 -2.49 5.32 -4.39
C ALA A 48 -1.92 6.74 -4.50
N ASP A 49 -1.94 7.33 -5.70
CA ASP A 49 -1.47 8.68 -5.93
C ASP A 49 -2.35 9.72 -5.23
N THR A 50 -3.68 9.59 -5.37
CA THR A 50 -4.63 10.50 -4.73
C THR A 50 -4.48 10.49 -3.20
N SER A 51 -4.46 9.31 -2.59
CA SER A 51 -4.29 9.20 -1.13
C SER A 51 -2.92 9.67 -0.66
N ALA A 52 -1.85 9.35 -1.39
CA ALA A 52 -0.51 9.84 -1.09
C ALA A 52 -0.44 11.37 -1.10
N ARG A 53 -1.07 12.04 -2.08
CA ARG A 53 -1.09 13.52 -2.17
C ARG A 53 -1.91 14.17 -1.07
N ILE A 54 -3.05 13.58 -0.68
CA ILE A 54 -3.83 14.05 0.48
C ILE A 54 -2.95 14.03 1.74
N ILE A 55 -2.27 12.89 1.98
CA ILE A 55 -1.43 12.73 3.17
C ILE A 55 -0.17 13.60 3.08
N ALA A 56 0.51 13.66 1.92
CA ALA A 56 1.74 14.42 1.71
C ALA A 56 1.55 15.91 1.98
N LYS A 57 0.44 16.49 1.51
CA LYS A 57 0.09 17.90 1.75
C LYS A 57 0.03 18.20 3.25
N LYS A 58 -0.78 17.43 3.99
CA LYS A 58 -0.94 17.64 5.44
C LYS A 58 0.34 17.34 6.23
N LEU A 59 1.08 16.33 5.80
CA LEU A 59 2.37 15.98 6.41
C LEU A 59 3.37 17.12 6.24
N GLY A 60 3.48 17.68 5.04
CA GLY A 60 4.36 18.82 4.77
C GLY A 60 4.03 20.04 5.62
N GLU A 61 2.74 20.36 5.78
CA GLU A 61 2.27 21.43 6.65
C GLU A 61 2.70 21.20 8.12
N ASN A 62 2.54 19.96 8.62
CA ASN A 62 2.83 19.63 10.01
C ASN A 62 4.32 19.66 10.33
N ILE A 63 5.20 19.19 9.42
CA ILE A 63 6.64 19.08 9.68
C ILE A 63 7.45 20.26 9.13
N GLY A 64 6.81 21.22 8.46
CA GLY A 64 7.49 22.38 7.88
C GLY A 64 8.47 22.03 6.75
N ALA A 65 8.17 20.98 5.96
CA ALA A 65 8.96 20.51 4.84
C ALA A 65 8.13 20.34 3.57
N ASN A 66 8.79 20.35 2.40
CA ASN A 66 8.10 20.04 1.15
C ASN A 66 8.06 18.51 0.93
N VAL A 67 6.88 17.91 0.94
CA VAL A 67 6.69 16.48 0.68
C VAL A 67 6.24 16.28 -0.77
N VAL A 68 7.13 15.73 -1.60
CA VAL A 68 6.90 15.51 -3.03
C VAL A 68 6.52 14.05 -3.28
N VAL A 69 5.40 13.83 -3.97
CA VAL A 69 4.99 12.49 -4.41
C VAL A 69 5.69 12.13 -5.71
N ASP A 70 6.47 11.02 -5.69
CA ASP A 70 7.21 10.48 -6.83
C ASP A 70 6.59 9.15 -7.27
N ASN A 71 5.93 9.14 -8.43
CA ASN A 71 5.25 7.98 -8.97
C ASN A 71 6.21 7.09 -9.79
N ARG A 72 6.54 5.89 -9.27
CA ARG A 72 7.41 4.89 -9.91
C ARG A 72 6.63 3.61 -10.17
N GLY A 73 5.68 3.68 -11.13
CA GLY A 73 4.81 2.56 -11.45
C GLY A 73 5.50 1.46 -12.25
N GLY A 74 5.04 0.22 -12.05
CA GLY A 74 5.46 -0.96 -12.80
C GLY A 74 5.68 -2.19 -11.93
N ALA A 75 5.61 -3.38 -12.54
CA ALA A 75 5.74 -4.69 -11.89
C ALA A 75 4.87 -4.82 -10.61
N GLY A 76 3.60 -4.39 -10.67
CA GLY A 76 2.68 -4.43 -9.51
C GLY A 76 3.10 -3.55 -8.33
N GLY A 77 4.00 -2.57 -8.53
CA GLY A 77 4.57 -1.71 -7.51
C GLY A 77 6.00 -2.10 -7.08
N ASN A 78 6.50 -3.27 -7.49
CA ASN A 78 7.80 -3.77 -7.04
C ASN A 78 8.98 -2.86 -7.41
N ILE A 79 8.90 -2.09 -8.52
CA ILE A 79 9.94 -1.13 -8.91
C ILE A 79 10.14 -0.06 -7.83
N ALA A 80 9.06 0.49 -7.29
CA ALA A 80 9.13 1.50 -6.23
C ALA A 80 9.66 0.94 -4.92
N HIS A 81 9.24 -0.27 -4.55
CA HIS A 81 9.68 -0.94 -3.33
C HIS A 81 11.18 -1.25 -3.38
N GLN A 82 11.67 -1.80 -4.50
CA GLN A 82 13.10 -2.00 -4.75
C GLN A 82 13.89 -0.70 -4.69
N TYR A 83 13.36 0.37 -5.29
CA TYR A 83 14.01 1.67 -5.27
C TYR A 83 14.21 2.21 -3.86
N VAL A 84 13.20 2.09 -2.98
CA VAL A 84 13.30 2.56 -1.60
C VAL A 84 14.15 1.60 -0.74
N ALA A 85 14.05 0.30 -0.92
CA ALA A 85 14.88 -0.70 -0.22
C ALA A 85 16.38 -0.44 -0.44
N ASN A 86 16.77 0.00 -1.64
CA ASN A 86 18.16 0.30 -2.01
C ASN A 86 18.47 1.81 -2.04
N GLY A 87 17.53 2.65 -1.62
CA GLY A 87 17.60 4.11 -1.73
C GLY A 87 18.31 4.80 -0.56
N PRO A 88 18.09 6.12 -0.41
CA PRO A 88 18.65 6.93 0.66
C PRO A 88 18.35 6.38 2.05
N THR A 89 19.33 6.47 2.94
CA THR A 89 19.25 5.93 4.31
C THR A 89 19.13 7.01 5.38
N ASP A 90 19.04 8.27 4.96
CA ASP A 90 18.90 9.44 5.84
C ASP A 90 17.45 9.71 6.29
N GLY A 91 16.49 8.93 5.82
CA GLY A 91 15.07 9.09 6.12
C GLY A 91 14.36 10.17 5.29
N SER A 92 15.04 10.82 4.33
CA SER A 92 14.40 11.80 3.41
C SER A 92 13.51 11.15 2.35
N THR A 93 13.51 9.82 2.25
CA THR A 93 12.69 9.06 1.31
C THR A 93 11.85 8.04 2.06
N ILE A 94 10.53 8.14 1.91
CA ILE A 94 9.55 7.19 2.45
C ILE A 94 8.75 6.58 1.31
N LEU A 95 8.28 5.36 1.50
CA LEU A 95 7.45 4.65 0.53
C LEU A 95 6.00 4.57 1.03
N PHE A 96 5.08 5.00 0.19
CA PHE A 96 3.67 4.65 0.31
C PHE A 96 3.46 3.31 -0.38
N GLY A 97 3.76 2.25 0.37
CA GLY A 97 3.80 0.88 -0.10
C GLY A 97 2.43 0.22 -0.13
N SER A 98 2.33 -0.91 -0.83
CA SER A 98 1.07 -1.65 -1.01
C SER A 98 1.21 -3.12 -0.63
N VAL A 99 0.09 -3.76 -0.32
CA VAL A 99 -0.01 -5.18 0.06
C VAL A 99 0.70 -6.11 -0.92
N GLY A 100 0.58 -5.85 -2.23
CA GLY A 100 1.16 -6.68 -3.27
C GLY A 100 2.66 -6.92 -3.06
N PRO A 101 3.52 -5.91 -3.27
CA PRO A 101 4.96 -6.01 -3.08
C PRO A 101 5.40 -6.38 -1.66
N LEU A 102 4.61 -6.00 -0.64
CA LEU A 102 4.98 -6.23 0.76
C LEU A 102 4.67 -7.65 1.24
N THR A 103 3.61 -8.31 0.73
CA THR A 103 3.15 -9.59 1.30
C THR A 103 2.67 -10.64 0.29
N ILE A 104 2.37 -10.27 -0.97
CA ILE A 104 1.85 -11.18 -2.01
C ILE A 104 2.96 -11.60 -2.97
N ALA A 105 3.60 -10.63 -3.61
CA ALA A 105 4.59 -10.87 -4.66
C ALA A 105 5.75 -11.78 -4.23
N PRO A 106 6.24 -11.76 -2.97
CA PRO A 106 7.28 -12.69 -2.52
C PRO A 106 6.92 -14.18 -2.65
N HIS A 107 5.62 -14.50 -2.71
CA HIS A 107 5.13 -15.87 -2.86
C HIS A 107 4.83 -16.27 -4.30
N MET A 108 4.78 -15.29 -5.22
CA MET A 108 4.44 -15.50 -6.63
C MET A 108 5.65 -15.39 -7.57
N MET A 109 6.66 -14.61 -7.18
CA MET A 109 7.80 -14.32 -8.04
C MET A 109 9.09 -14.06 -7.24
N LYS A 110 10.25 -14.21 -7.91
CA LYS A 110 11.53 -13.82 -7.31
C LYS A 110 11.67 -12.31 -7.34
N LEU A 111 11.80 -11.69 -6.17
CA LEU A 111 12.03 -10.25 -6.04
C LEU A 111 13.53 -9.92 -5.92
N PRO A 112 13.99 -8.74 -6.40
CA PRO A 112 15.36 -8.28 -6.22
C PRO A 112 15.59 -7.59 -4.88
N TYR A 113 14.67 -7.69 -3.93
CA TYR A 113 14.72 -7.20 -2.55
C TYR A 113 13.88 -8.12 -1.66
N ASP A 114 14.10 -8.07 -0.35
CA ASP A 114 13.30 -8.77 0.66
C ASP A 114 12.47 -7.74 1.45
N PRO A 115 11.13 -7.72 1.32
CA PRO A 115 10.30 -6.71 1.98
C PRO A 115 10.37 -6.76 3.51
N PHE A 116 10.79 -7.88 4.10
CA PHE A 116 10.91 -8.05 5.56
C PHE A 116 12.30 -7.73 6.10
N LYS A 117 13.32 -7.69 5.23
CA LYS A 117 14.71 -7.39 5.63
C LYS A 117 15.16 -6.01 5.18
N ASP A 118 14.77 -5.61 3.96
CA ASP A 118 15.27 -4.40 3.31
C ASP A 118 14.37 -3.19 3.52
N LEU A 119 13.14 -3.39 4.06
CA LEU A 119 12.18 -2.32 4.38
C LEU A 119 11.77 -2.38 5.86
N SER A 120 11.82 -1.24 6.52
CA SER A 120 11.32 -1.05 7.88
C SER A 120 9.90 -0.48 7.88
N PRO A 121 8.96 -1.08 8.66
CA PRO A 121 7.61 -0.56 8.81
C PRO A 121 7.59 0.76 9.57
N ILE A 122 6.67 1.66 9.13
CA ILE A 122 6.39 2.93 9.81
C ILE A 122 4.98 2.90 10.39
N THR A 123 3.95 2.80 9.56
CA THR A 123 2.55 2.66 10.02
C THR A 123 1.65 2.17 8.88
N MET A 124 0.56 1.47 9.21
CA MET A 124 -0.53 1.25 8.29
C MET A 124 -1.14 2.62 7.92
N ALA A 125 -1.47 2.82 6.65
CA ALA A 125 -2.13 4.03 6.20
C ALA A 125 -3.65 3.82 6.06
N VAL A 126 -4.06 2.97 5.13
CA VAL A 126 -5.46 2.73 4.80
C VAL A 126 -5.71 1.27 4.44
N ASN A 127 -6.94 0.82 4.69
CA ASN A 127 -7.47 -0.48 4.28
C ASN A 127 -8.74 -0.25 3.44
N PHE A 128 -8.93 -1.04 2.40
CA PHE A 128 -10.09 -0.93 1.51
C PHE A 128 -10.27 -2.20 0.66
N PRO A 129 -11.50 -2.61 0.28
CA PRO A 129 -11.70 -3.62 -0.75
C PRO A 129 -11.54 -3.03 -2.14
N ASN A 130 -11.23 -3.88 -3.12
CA ASN A 130 -11.45 -3.55 -4.52
C ASN A 130 -12.94 -3.76 -4.89
N VAL A 131 -13.36 -3.17 -5.99
CA VAL A 131 -14.66 -3.36 -6.61
C VAL A 131 -14.45 -3.97 -7.97
N LEU A 132 -15.06 -5.12 -8.24
CA LEU A 132 -15.13 -5.67 -9.58
C LEU A 132 -16.10 -4.81 -10.40
N VAL A 133 -15.58 -4.12 -11.38
CA VAL A 133 -16.35 -3.28 -12.32
C VAL A 133 -16.19 -3.79 -13.74
N VAL A 134 -17.24 -3.61 -14.53
CA VAL A 134 -17.23 -3.88 -15.98
C VAL A 134 -17.75 -2.66 -16.72
N ASN A 135 -17.33 -2.48 -17.99
CA ASN A 135 -17.90 -1.47 -18.85
C ASN A 135 -19.39 -1.79 -19.09
N SER A 136 -20.27 -0.79 -19.00
CA SER A 136 -21.71 -0.97 -19.20
C SER A 136 -22.06 -1.50 -20.61
N GLY A 137 -21.21 -1.24 -21.62
CA GLY A 137 -21.33 -1.78 -22.98
C GLY A 137 -21.22 -3.31 -23.08
N THR A 138 -20.62 -3.98 -22.07
CA THR A 138 -20.54 -5.47 -22.04
C THR A 138 -21.90 -6.15 -21.88
N GLY A 139 -22.93 -5.42 -21.44
CA GLY A 139 -24.25 -5.97 -21.11
C GLY A 139 -24.30 -6.73 -19.78
N ILE A 140 -23.17 -6.99 -19.10
CA ILE A 140 -23.09 -7.65 -17.80
C ILE A 140 -23.48 -6.66 -16.69
N LYS A 141 -24.51 -6.99 -15.92
CA LYS A 141 -25.09 -6.11 -14.89
C LYS A 141 -24.93 -6.65 -13.47
N THR A 142 -24.69 -7.94 -13.33
CA THR A 142 -24.60 -8.64 -12.04
C THR A 142 -23.37 -9.51 -11.96
N PHE A 143 -22.92 -9.80 -10.74
CA PHE A 143 -21.82 -10.73 -10.50
C PHE A 143 -22.14 -12.14 -11.01
N ALA A 144 -23.39 -12.59 -10.87
CA ALA A 144 -23.82 -13.90 -11.38
C ALA A 144 -23.70 -13.97 -12.91
N GLU A 145 -24.07 -12.91 -13.64
CA GLU A 145 -23.91 -12.83 -15.10
C GLU A 145 -22.44 -12.85 -15.50
N TYR A 146 -21.56 -12.15 -14.76
CA TYR A 146 -20.11 -12.18 -14.98
C TYR A 146 -19.56 -13.60 -14.91
N VAL A 147 -19.86 -14.32 -13.83
CA VAL A 147 -19.42 -15.71 -13.66
C VAL A 147 -20.03 -16.64 -14.71
N ALA A 148 -21.31 -16.48 -15.01
CA ALA A 148 -21.99 -17.30 -16.03
C ALA A 148 -21.37 -17.05 -17.42
N TYR A 149 -21.06 -15.81 -17.77
CA TYR A 149 -20.39 -15.48 -19.03
C TYR A 149 -19.00 -16.10 -19.11
N ALA A 150 -18.17 -15.95 -18.05
CA ALA A 150 -16.83 -16.51 -18.01
C ALA A 150 -16.84 -18.04 -18.12
N LYS A 151 -17.76 -18.73 -17.44
CA LYS A 151 -17.93 -20.20 -17.55
C LYS A 151 -18.28 -20.65 -18.97
N LYS A 152 -19.15 -19.91 -19.65
CA LYS A 152 -19.56 -20.23 -21.03
C LYS A 152 -18.48 -19.91 -22.05
N ASN A 153 -17.60 -18.97 -21.77
CA ASN A 153 -16.60 -18.43 -22.68
C ASN A 153 -15.20 -18.41 -22.03
N PRO A 154 -14.57 -19.58 -21.78
CA PRO A 154 -13.23 -19.62 -21.16
C PRO A 154 -12.22 -18.79 -21.97
N LYS A 155 -11.38 -18.02 -21.26
CA LYS A 155 -10.33 -17.16 -21.83
C LYS A 155 -10.83 -16.09 -22.82
N LYS A 156 -12.10 -15.68 -22.73
CA LYS A 156 -12.68 -14.63 -23.57
C LYS A 156 -12.97 -13.34 -22.81
N LEU A 157 -12.88 -13.37 -21.49
CA LEU A 157 -13.14 -12.22 -20.65
C LEU A 157 -11.82 -11.74 -20.05
N GLU A 158 -11.40 -10.56 -20.45
CA GLU A 158 -10.18 -9.93 -19.96
C GLU A 158 -10.47 -9.12 -18.70
N TYR A 159 -9.59 -9.22 -17.70
CA TYR A 159 -9.63 -8.33 -16.54
C TYR A 159 -8.33 -7.56 -16.37
N ALA A 160 -8.47 -6.27 -16.08
CA ALA A 160 -7.35 -5.39 -15.77
C ALA A 160 -6.89 -5.54 -14.31
N SER A 161 -5.60 -5.35 -14.09
CA SER A 161 -5.01 -5.19 -12.77
C SER A 161 -3.99 -4.05 -12.73
N THR A 162 -3.49 -3.71 -11.54
CA THR A 162 -2.38 -2.76 -11.38
C THR A 162 -1.01 -3.40 -11.53
N GLY A 163 -0.96 -4.63 -12.07
CA GLY A 163 0.25 -5.36 -12.43
C GLY A 163 0.42 -6.68 -11.69
N PRO A 164 1.37 -7.53 -12.13
CA PRO A 164 1.61 -8.85 -11.56
C PRO A 164 1.93 -8.78 -10.06
N GLY A 165 1.34 -9.69 -9.26
CA GLY A 165 1.52 -9.73 -7.80
C GLY A 165 0.83 -8.59 -7.04
N SER A 166 0.01 -7.76 -7.71
CA SER A 166 -0.82 -6.75 -7.02
C SER A 166 -2.08 -7.37 -6.40
N ALA A 167 -2.73 -6.63 -5.48
CA ALA A 167 -4.00 -7.07 -4.88
C ALA A 167 -5.11 -7.28 -5.92
N SER A 168 -5.16 -6.46 -6.97
CA SER A 168 -6.15 -6.59 -8.04
C SER A 168 -5.91 -7.81 -8.92
N HIS A 169 -4.64 -8.17 -9.19
CA HIS A 169 -4.28 -9.41 -9.86
C HIS A 169 -4.72 -10.61 -9.02
N LEU A 170 -4.29 -10.65 -7.76
CA LEU A 170 -4.64 -11.77 -6.88
C LEU A 170 -6.15 -11.93 -6.67
N ALA A 171 -6.93 -10.84 -6.67
CA ALA A 171 -8.38 -10.91 -6.57
C ALA A 171 -9.01 -11.63 -7.79
N GLY A 172 -8.46 -11.40 -8.99
CA GLY A 172 -8.88 -12.11 -10.21
C GLY A 172 -8.54 -13.58 -10.14
N GLU A 173 -7.29 -13.92 -9.87
CA GLU A 173 -6.83 -15.32 -9.78
C GLU A 173 -7.58 -16.11 -8.70
N LEU A 174 -7.81 -15.50 -7.54
CA LEU A 174 -8.60 -16.12 -6.47
C LEU A 174 -10.06 -16.36 -6.89
N LEU A 175 -10.65 -15.41 -7.64
CA LEU A 175 -12.00 -15.59 -8.17
C LEU A 175 -12.04 -16.72 -9.20
N ASP A 176 -11.09 -16.75 -10.12
CA ASP A 176 -11.01 -17.79 -11.16
C ASP A 176 -10.95 -19.18 -10.53
N GLU A 177 -10.06 -19.34 -9.54
CA GLU A 177 -9.92 -20.61 -8.81
C GLU A 177 -11.19 -21.00 -8.04
N MET A 178 -11.79 -20.06 -7.29
CA MET A 178 -12.97 -20.35 -6.47
C MET A 178 -14.23 -20.55 -7.27
N ALA A 179 -14.38 -19.86 -8.41
CA ALA A 179 -15.55 -19.94 -9.27
C ALA A 179 -15.42 -21.01 -10.35
N GLY A 180 -14.24 -21.59 -10.56
CA GLY A 180 -13.94 -22.51 -11.66
C GLY A 180 -14.17 -21.84 -13.01
N ILE A 181 -13.62 -20.64 -13.19
CA ILE A 181 -13.65 -19.86 -14.43
C ILE A 181 -12.22 -19.62 -14.93
N GLU A 182 -12.08 -19.26 -16.18
CA GLU A 182 -10.80 -18.92 -16.80
C GLU A 182 -10.94 -17.54 -17.46
N THR A 183 -10.39 -16.50 -16.81
CA THR A 183 -10.30 -15.15 -17.37
C THR A 183 -8.88 -14.86 -17.86
N VAL A 184 -8.67 -13.75 -18.55
CA VAL A 184 -7.35 -13.33 -19.04
C VAL A 184 -6.87 -12.10 -18.30
N HIS A 185 -5.75 -12.22 -17.60
CA HIS A 185 -5.15 -11.11 -16.88
C HIS A 185 -4.42 -10.13 -17.80
N ILE A 186 -4.78 -8.84 -17.75
CA ILE A 186 -4.12 -7.75 -18.47
C ILE A 186 -3.50 -6.77 -17.46
N PRO A 187 -2.15 -6.77 -17.33
CA PRO A 187 -1.47 -5.94 -16.33
C PRO A 187 -1.23 -4.50 -16.80
N TYR A 188 -1.47 -3.53 -15.90
CA TYR A 188 -1.20 -2.11 -16.09
C TYR A 188 -0.23 -1.57 -15.02
N LYS A 189 0.37 -0.39 -15.29
CA LYS A 189 1.28 0.29 -14.34
C LYS A 189 0.55 1.04 -13.22
N GLY A 190 -0.75 0.84 -13.06
CA GLY A 190 -1.57 1.50 -12.04
C GLY A 190 -3.04 1.62 -12.44
N GLY A 191 -3.86 2.19 -11.55
CA GLY A 191 -5.32 2.24 -11.72
C GLY A 191 -5.79 3.14 -12.85
N ALA A 192 -5.15 4.29 -13.07
CA ALA A 192 -5.57 5.24 -14.10
C ALA A 192 -5.46 4.66 -15.52
N PRO A 193 -4.33 4.08 -15.96
CA PRO A 193 -4.26 3.47 -17.30
C PRO A 193 -5.19 2.25 -17.44
N ALA A 194 -5.38 1.43 -16.40
CA ALA A 194 -6.35 0.34 -16.42
C ALA A 194 -7.79 0.85 -16.62
N MET A 195 -8.15 1.93 -15.95
CA MET A 195 -9.46 2.55 -16.08
C MET A 195 -9.70 3.14 -17.48
N GLN A 196 -8.68 3.76 -18.09
CA GLN A 196 -8.77 4.28 -19.46
C GLN A 196 -9.10 3.18 -20.47
N ASP A 197 -8.44 2.02 -20.35
CA ASP A 197 -8.67 0.90 -21.27
C ASP A 197 -9.99 0.18 -21.00
N LEU A 198 -10.45 0.12 -19.73
CA LEU A 198 -11.79 -0.36 -19.39
C LEU A 198 -12.89 0.55 -20.00
N LEU A 199 -12.74 1.87 -19.90
CA LEU A 199 -13.68 2.82 -20.50
C LEU A 199 -13.65 2.82 -22.03
N GLY A 200 -12.49 2.50 -22.61
CA GLY A 200 -12.29 2.34 -24.04
C GLY A 200 -12.65 0.94 -24.56
N GLU A 201 -13.24 0.08 -23.72
CA GLU A 201 -13.68 -1.30 -24.08
C GLU A 201 -12.56 -2.21 -24.58
N ARG A 202 -11.27 -1.89 -24.23
CA ARG A 202 -10.12 -2.74 -24.57
C ARG A 202 -9.93 -3.89 -23.59
N VAL A 203 -10.51 -3.78 -22.39
CA VAL A 203 -10.65 -4.84 -21.39
C VAL A 203 -12.07 -4.83 -20.87
N ALA A 204 -12.61 -6.01 -20.53
CA ALA A 204 -14.01 -6.14 -20.15
C ALA A 204 -14.27 -5.80 -18.67
N ALA A 205 -13.31 -6.09 -17.79
CA ALA A 205 -13.45 -5.98 -16.34
C ALA A 205 -12.21 -5.39 -15.67
N TYR A 206 -12.37 -4.90 -14.44
CA TYR A 206 -11.26 -4.42 -13.61
C TYR A 206 -11.58 -4.58 -12.13
N PHE A 207 -10.65 -5.15 -11.36
CA PHE A 207 -10.69 -5.12 -9.89
C PHE A 207 -10.13 -3.78 -9.41
N SER A 208 -10.97 -2.74 -9.50
CA SER A 208 -10.61 -1.35 -9.26
C SER A 208 -10.73 -0.97 -7.78
N THR A 209 -10.01 0.06 -7.35
CA THR A 209 -10.37 0.77 -6.13
C THR A 209 -11.64 1.60 -6.37
N TYR A 210 -12.48 1.76 -5.33
CA TYR A 210 -13.70 2.58 -5.44
C TYR A 210 -13.38 4.01 -5.90
N SER A 211 -12.37 4.65 -5.30
CA SER A 211 -11.98 6.03 -5.66
C SER A 211 -11.62 6.22 -7.15
N THR A 212 -11.08 5.19 -7.80
CA THR A 212 -10.76 5.25 -9.25
C THR A 212 -12.01 5.04 -10.12
N ALA A 213 -12.99 4.26 -9.63
CA ALA A 213 -14.19 3.89 -10.39
C ALA A 213 -15.42 4.76 -10.08
N GLN A 214 -15.43 5.48 -8.95
CA GLN A 214 -16.59 6.16 -8.38
C GLN A 214 -17.37 6.99 -9.41
N ALA A 215 -16.73 7.96 -10.03
CA ALA A 215 -17.40 8.86 -10.97
C ALA A 215 -18.01 8.12 -12.17
N TYR A 216 -17.41 7.00 -12.58
CA TYR A 216 -17.89 6.21 -13.71
C TYR A 216 -19.02 5.25 -13.33
N ILE A 217 -19.06 4.81 -12.07
CA ILE A 217 -20.20 4.07 -11.52
C ILE A 217 -21.40 5.01 -11.37
N GLU A 218 -21.19 6.20 -10.79
CA GLU A 218 -22.23 7.19 -10.55
C GLU A 218 -22.87 7.71 -11.86
N ASN A 219 -22.09 7.85 -12.94
CA ASN A 219 -22.59 8.29 -14.24
C ASN A 219 -23.05 7.14 -15.17
N GLY A 220 -23.06 5.88 -14.67
CA GLY A 220 -23.56 4.71 -15.38
C GLY A 220 -22.66 4.16 -16.50
N LYS A 221 -21.41 4.63 -16.63
CA LYS A 221 -20.44 4.07 -17.58
C LYS A 221 -19.89 2.72 -17.14
N LEU A 222 -19.90 2.45 -15.83
CA LEU A 222 -19.45 1.19 -15.25
C LEU A 222 -20.55 0.57 -14.40
N ASN A 223 -20.68 -0.76 -14.47
CA ASN A 223 -21.46 -1.56 -13.54
C ASN A 223 -20.52 -2.08 -12.44
N ALA A 224 -20.84 -1.79 -11.18
CA ALA A 224 -20.18 -2.38 -10.01
C ALA A 224 -20.88 -3.71 -9.68
N LEU A 225 -20.15 -4.82 -9.80
CA LEU A 225 -20.72 -6.15 -9.69
C LEU A 225 -20.59 -6.76 -8.30
N ALA A 226 -19.41 -6.61 -7.67
CA ALA A 226 -19.15 -7.13 -6.34
C ALA A 226 -17.94 -6.41 -5.70
N VAL A 227 -17.81 -6.50 -4.37
CA VAL A 227 -16.62 -6.04 -3.64
C VAL A 227 -15.80 -7.23 -3.12
N THR A 228 -14.47 -7.06 -3.08
CA THR A 228 -13.53 -8.15 -2.76
C THR A 228 -13.29 -8.34 -1.26
N GLY A 229 -13.82 -7.45 -0.43
CA GLY A 229 -13.67 -7.50 1.02
C GLY A 229 -14.76 -8.33 1.71
N PRO A 230 -14.62 -8.54 3.04
CA PRO A 230 -15.59 -9.34 3.81
C PRO A 230 -16.91 -8.61 4.09
N GLN A 231 -16.96 -7.32 3.82
CA GLN A 231 -18.15 -6.48 4.02
C GLN A 231 -18.38 -5.58 2.80
N ARG A 232 -19.63 -5.21 2.56
CA ARG A 232 -20.01 -4.24 1.54
C ARG A 232 -19.39 -2.88 1.81
N LEU A 233 -19.07 -2.14 0.77
CA LEU A 233 -18.66 -0.74 0.91
C LEU A 233 -19.86 0.12 1.33
N LYS A 234 -19.66 1.01 2.30
CA LYS A 234 -20.69 1.99 2.72
C LYS A 234 -21.16 2.87 1.56
N ALA A 235 -20.24 3.21 0.65
CA ALA A 235 -20.54 4.00 -0.54
C ALA A 235 -21.33 3.19 -1.61
N LEU A 236 -21.31 1.86 -1.56
CA LEU A 236 -21.98 0.95 -2.48
C LEU A 236 -22.84 -0.09 -1.74
N PRO A 237 -23.84 0.30 -0.94
CA PRO A 237 -24.56 -0.61 -0.03
C PRO A 237 -25.37 -1.68 -0.76
N ARG A 238 -25.68 -1.47 -2.04
CA ARG A 238 -26.42 -2.43 -2.88
C ARG A 238 -25.52 -3.44 -3.61
N VAL A 239 -24.20 -3.17 -3.68
CA VAL A 239 -23.23 -4.06 -4.33
C VAL A 239 -22.80 -5.13 -3.32
N PRO A 240 -23.04 -6.43 -3.61
CA PRO A 240 -22.71 -7.50 -2.68
C PRO A 240 -21.21 -7.72 -2.59
N THR A 241 -20.77 -8.45 -1.56
CA THR A 241 -19.42 -9.02 -1.56
C THR A 241 -19.40 -10.28 -2.46
N ILE A 242 -18.19 -10.64 -2.92
CA ILE A 242 -18.01 -11.93 -3.64
C ILE A 242 -18.39 -13.10 -2.71
N ALA A 243 -18.07 -12.99 -1.40
CA ALA A 243 -18.44 -13.98 -0.40
C ALA A 243 -19.96 -14.17 -0.28
N GLU A 244 -20.74 -13.06 -0.24
CA GLU A 244 -22.21 -13.08 -0.25
C GLU A 244 -22.81 -13.65 -1.54
N SER A 245 -22.05 -13.59 -2.64
CA SER A 245 -22.48 -14.00 -3.98
C SER A 245 -22.22 -15.48 -4.30
N GLY A 246 -22.01 -16.31 -3.25
CA GLY A 246 -21.87 -17.76 -3.39
C GLY A 246 -20.44 -18.28 -3.25
N TYR A 247 -19.47 -17.44 -2.85
CA TYR A 247 -18.07 -17.82 -2.67
C TYR A 247 -17.60 -17.55 -1.22
N PRO A 248 -18.14 -18.30 -0.24
CA PRO A 248 -17.85 -18.07 1.18
C PRO A 248 -16.33 -18.19 1.45
N GLY A 249 -15.81 -17.26 2.26
CA GLY A 249 -14.38 -17.17 2.55
C GLY A 249 -13.56 -16.37 1.53
N PHE A 250 -14.15 -15.92 0.43
CA PHE A 250 -13.47 -14.98 -0.46
C PHE A 250 -13.15 -13.68 0.29
N ASN A 251 -11.85 -13.33 0.31
CA ASN A 251 -11.37 -12.08 0.88
C ASN A 251 -10.05 -11.68 0.23
N ALA A 252 -10.08 -10.63 -0.58
CA ALA A 252 -8.92 -10.01 -1.20
C ALA A 252 -8.91 -8.50 -0.88
N THR A 253 -8.81 -8.20 0.41
CA THR A 253 -8.72 -6.83 0.92
C THR A 253 -7.37 -6.21 0.53
N ASN A 254 -7.41 -4.96 0.13
CA ASN A 254 -6.25 -4.17 -0.26
C ASN A 254 -5.89 -3.18 0.85
N TRP A 255 -4.62 -2.80 0.95
CA TRP A 255 -4.15 -1.80 1.90
C TRP A 255 -2.87 -1.11 1.43
N TYR A 256 -2.66 0.10 1.96
CA TYR A 256 -1.40 0.84 1.83
C TYR A 256 -0.80 1.08 3.21
N ALA A 257 0.54 1.12 3.25
CA ALA A 257 1.29 1.38 4.47
C ALA A 257 2.53 2.24 4.17
N PHE A 258 3.00 2.96 5.16
CA PHE A 258 4.27 3.65 5.09
C PHE A 258 5.40 2.73 5.56
N VAL A 259 6.44 2.65 4.73
CA VAL A 259 7.70 1.96 5.04
C VAL A 259 8.88 2.80 4.53
N ALA A 260 10.08 2.51 4.97
CA ALA A 260 11.32 3.12 4.47
C ALA A 260 12.41 2.06 4.34
N SER A 261 13.60 2.42 3.81
CA SER A 261 14.75 1.51 3.84
C SER A 261 15.06 1.07 5.28
N SER A 262 15.37 -0.21 5.48
CA SER A 262 15.74 -0.76 6.79
C SER A 262 17.05 -0.18 7.36
N LYS A 263 17.79 0.54 6.53
CA LYS A 263 19.03 1.24 6.91
C LYS A 263 18.79 2.65 7.46
N VAL A 264 17.55 3.13 7.48
CA VAL A 264 17.19 4.41 8.11
C VAL A 264 17.25 4.25 9.62
N PRO A 265 17.87 5.19 10.36
CA PRO A 265 17.96 5.12 11.82
C PRO A 265 16.60 5.00 12.50
N ASP A 266 16.49 4.16 13.52
CA ASP A 266 15.24 3.91 14.25
C ASP A 266 14.62 5.18 14.81
N ALA A 267 15.42 6.12 15.32
CA ALA A 267 14.93 7.39 15.82
C ALA A 267 14.18 8.22 14.75
N ILE A 268 14.61 8.15 13.49
CA ILE A 268 13.93 8.79 12.35
C ILE A 268 12.65 8.04 12.01
N LEU A 269 12.68 6.70 12.01
CA LEU A 269 11.49 5.88 11.74
C LEU A 269 10.39 6.10 12.79
N GLU A 270 10.75 6.25 14.08
CA GLU A 270 9.81 6.60 15.15
C GLU A 270 9.21 7.99 14.94
N ARG A 271 10.02 8.98 14.55
CA ARG A 271 9.52 10.31 14.23
C ARG A 271 8.55 10.28 13.05
N TRP A 272 8.85 9.52 11.99
CA TRP A 272 7.93 9.31 10.88
C TRP A 272 6.61 8.67 11.34
N ASN A 273 6.66 7.65 12.19
CA ASN A 273 5.46 7.04 12.75
C ASN A 273 4.59 8.10 13.44
N VAL A 274 5.15 8.86 14.37
CA VAL A 274 4.43 9.90 15.14
C VAL A 274 3.75 10.91 14.21
N GLU A 275 4.50 11.47 13.25
CA GLU A 275 3.98 12.53 12.38
C GLU A 275 2.92 11.99 11.40
N ILE A 276 3.13 10.81 10.81
CA ILE A 276 2.17 10.22 9.87
C ILE A 276 0.90 9.76 10.59
N VAL A 277 1.02 9.17 11.79
CA VAL A 277 -0.15 8.79 12.62
C VAL A 277 -0.98 10.03 12.97
N LYS A 278 -0.34 11.15 13.33
CA LYS A 278 -1.01 12.43 13.60
C LYS A 278 -1.78 12.93 12.37
N VAL A 279 -1.17 12.87 11.18
CA VAL A 279 -1.81 13.23 9.90
C VAL A 279 -3.03 12.35 9.64
N LEU A 280 -2.88 11.02 9.74
CA LEU A 280 -3.95 10.06 9.48
C LEU A 280 -5.13 10.17 10.47
N LYS A 281 -4.91 10.71 11.65
CA LYS A 281 -5.94 10.97 12.67
C LYS A 281 -6.57 12.37 12.56
N SER A 282 -6.07 13.26 11.70
CA SER A 282 -6.66 14.59 11.54
C SER A 282 -8.01 14.51 10.81
N SER A 283 -8.99 15.30 11.25
CA SER A 283 -10.39 15.21 10.78
C SER A 283 -10.55 15.47 9.29
N ASP A 284 -9.76 16.38 8.75
CA ASP A 284 -9.75 16.75 7.34
C ASP A 284 -9.20 15.62 6.44
N VAL A 285 -8.11 14.94 6.86
CA VAL A 285 -7.55 13.78 6.15
C VAL A 285 -8.47 12.57 6.29
N LEU A 286 -8.98 12.29 7.51
CA LEU A 286 -9.97 11.22 7.74
C LEU A 286 -11.17 11.35 6.81
N LYS A 287 -11.75 12.58 6.73
CA LYS A 287 -12.89 12.81 5.85
C LYS A 287 -12.55 12.54 4.39
N GLN A 288 -11.47 13.14 3.87
CA GLN A 288 -11.07 12.98 2.48
C GLN A 288 -10.80 11.51 2.13
N LEU A 289 -10.08 10.76 2.96
CA LEU A 289 -9.81 9.34 2.71
C LEU A 289 -11.10 8.50 2.73
N ASN A 290 -12.00 8.74 3.70
CA ASN A 290 -13.28 8.02 3.77
C ASN A 290 -14.19 8.33 2.58
N ASP A 291 -14.23 9.58 2.10
CA ASP A 291 -14.98 9.96 0.90
C ASP A 291 -14.51 9.18 -0.35
N HIS A 292 -13.24 8.77 -0.37
CA HIS A 292 -12.66 7.91 -1.39
C HIS A 292 -12.80 6.39 -1.11
N GLY A 293 -13.55 5.99 -0.10
CA GLY A 293 -13.73 4.58 0.27
C GLY A 293 -12.48 3.94 0.91
N LEU A 294 -11.55 4.75 1.42
CA LEU A 294 -10.33 4.32 2.08
C LEU A 294 -10.49 4.50 3.59
N THR A 295 -10.37 3.43 4.35
CA THR A 295 -10.49 3.46 5.82
C THR A 295 -9.11 3.63 6.45
N PRO A 296 -8.78 4.78 7.07
CA PRO A 296 -7.51 4.97 7.78
C PRO A 296 -7.35 3.97 8.94
N MET A 297 -6.15 3.40 9.05
CA MET A 297 -5.80 2.42 10.11
C MET A 297 -4.41 2.71 10.71
N PRO A 298 -4.15 3.93 11.19
CA PRO A 298 -2.85 4.27 11.77
C PRO A 298 -2.59 3.49 13.06
N GLY A 299 -1.36 3.00 13.19
CA GLY A 299 -0.90 2.25 14.36
C GLY A 299 0.62 2.40 14.56
N SER A 300 1.16 1.59 15.47
CA SER A 300 2.59 1.52 15.73
C SER A 300 3.35 0.78 14.62
N ARG A 301 4.67 0.92 14.61
CA ARG A 301 5.58 0.18 13.72
C ARG A 301 5.45 -1.33 13.95
N ASP A 302 5.39 -1.75 15.20
CA ASP A 302 5.23 -3.16 15.60
C ASP A 302 3.90 -3.76 15.13
N GLU A 303 2.79 -3.00 15.21
CA GLU A 303 1.50 -3.46 14.71
C GLU A 303 1.55 -3.69 13.21
N LEU A 304 2.17 -2.79 12.43
CA LEU A 304 2.36 -2.99 11.01
C LEU A 304 3.25 -4.21 10.71
N ALA A 305 4.36 -4.38 11.43
CA ALA A 305 5.26 -5.53 11.25
C ALA A 305 4.53 -6.87 11.47
N LYS A 306 3.75 -6.96 12.56
CA LYS A 306 2.94 -8.15 12.87
C LYS A 306 1.85 -8.37 11.83
N TYR A 307 1.21 -7.30 11.37
CA TYR A 307 0.19 -7.38 10.33
C TYR A 307 0.77 -7.90 9.01
N MET A 308 1.89 -7.35 8.54
CA MET A 308 2.59 -7.79 7.32
C MET A 308 2.97 -9.27 7.41
N THR A 309 3.50 -9.72 8.55
CA THR A 309 3.89 -11.12 8.76
C THR A 309 2.67 -12.06 8.65
N LYS A 310 1.56 -11.70 9.31
CA LYS A 310 0.31 -12.46 9.27
C LYS A 310 -0.28 -12.51 7.86
N GLU A 311 -0.33 -11.38 7.17
CA GLU A 311 -0.82 -11.28 5.80
C GLU A 311 0.03 -12.13 4.85
N SER A 312 1.36 -12.00 4.92
CA SER A 312 2.28 -12.79 4.09
C SER A 312 2.11 -14.29 4.30
N ALA A 313 1.95 -14.75 5.55
CA ALA A 313 1.69 -16.15 5.84
C ALA A 313 0.34 -16.62 5.25
N THR A 314 -0.69 -15.80 5.35
CA THR A 314 -2.03 -16.08 4.82
C THR A 314 -1.99 -16.18 3.29
N TRP A 315 -1.42 -15.18 2.62
CA TRP A 315 -1.29 -15.16 1.16
C TRP A 315 -0.40 -16.28 0.64
N GLY A 316 0.75 -16.52 1.29
CA GLY A 316 1.65 -17.61 0.91
C GLY A 316 0.99 -18.98 1.00
N ARG A 317 0.14 -19.23 2.01
CA ARG A 317 -0.65 -20.46 2.11
C ARG A 317 -1.67 -20.53 0.97
N LEU A 318 -2.48 -19.49 0.77
CA LEU A 318 -3.53 -19.43 -0.24
C LEU A 318 -2.97 -19.63 -1.66
N ILE A 319 -1.90 -18.92 -1.99
CA ILE A 319 -1.23 -19.01 -3.30
C ILE A 319 -0.78 -20.46 -3.58
N ARG A 320 -0.19 -21.13 -2.58
CA ARG A 320 0.25 -22.54 -2.74
C ARG A 320 -0.94 -23.50 -2.84
N GLU A 321 -1.94 -23.38 -1.95
CA GLU A 321 -3.12 -24.27 -1.93
C GLU A 321 -3.94 -24.14 -3.21
N LYS A 322 -4.06 -22.92 -3.74
CA LYS A 322 -4.83 -22.60 -4.92
C LYS A 322 -3.99 -22.60 -6.22
N LYS A 323 -2.70 -22.89 -6.13
CA LYS A 323 -1.76 -22.95 -7.26
C LYS A 323 -1.77 -21.67 -8.11
N ILE A 324 -1.96 -20.51 -7.46
CA ILE A 324 -1.99 -19.21 -8.12
C ILE A 324 -0.59 -18.88 -8.66
N THR A 325 -0.47 -18.50 -9.93
CA THR A 325 0.79 -18.14 -10.58
C THR A 325 0.81 -16.66 -10.92
N SER A 326 1.98 -16.16 -11.33
CA SER A 326 2.15 -14.78 -11.78
C SER A 326 1.96 -14.60 -13.29
N GLU A 327 1.72 -15.70 -13.99
CA GLU A 327 1.57 -15.77 -15.47
C GLU A 327 0.10 -15.88 -15.88
#